data_c23fcc27417025e6d482c1545736612e
#
_entry.id   c23fcc27417025e6d482c1545736612e
#
_cell.length_a   1.000
_cell.length_b   1.000
_cell.length_c   1.000
_cell.angle_alpha   90.00
_cell.angle_beta   90.00
_cell.angle_gamma   90.00
#
_symmetry.space_group_name_H-M   'P 1'
#
loop_
_entity.id
_entity.type
_entity.pdbx_description
1 polymer ?
#
loop_
_entity_poly.entity_id
_entity_poly.type
_entity_poly.pdbx_seq_one_letter_code
_entity_poly.pdbx_strand_id
1 'polypeptide(L)'
;MENDITSRIVSPDNAVQHQGAKILVYGMAGAGKTYLSQTAPGKVLVISAEAGLLSIRDAKNVEAIEVKNAAEVVEVYEALRSGRLQYDTVCLDSISEISELLLQAEKAKHKDARKAYGEV
;
A
#
# COMPACT_ATOMS: atom_id res chain seq x y z
N MET A 1 -24.72 -20.42 7.60
CA MET A 1 -24.43 -20.29 7.24
C MET A 1 -23.68 -19.95 6.78
N GLU A 2 -23.53 -19.82 6.63
CA GLU A 2 -22.92 -19.41 6.35
C GLU A 2 -21.77 -19.42 5.79
N ASN A 3 -20.79 -19.55 5.89
CA ASN A 3 -19.41 -19.76 5.37
C ASN A 3 -19.20 -21.07 4.65
N ASP A 4 -20.20 -21.46 3.93
CA ASP A 4 -20.06 -22.58 3.02
C ASP A 4 -19.04 -22.19 1.94
N ILE A 5 -18.00 -22.98 1.79
CA ILE A 5 -16.95 -22.71 0.83
C ILE A 5 -17.47 -22.60 -0.59
N THR A 6 -18.51 -23.34 -0.92
CA THR A 6 -19.09 -23.32 -2.25
C THR A 6 -19.64 -21.95 -2.63
N SER A 7 -20.16 -21.19 -1.65
CA SER A 7 -20.69 -19.85 -1.91
C SER A 7 -19.59 -18.83 -2.23
N ARG A 8 -18.33 -19.18 -1.95
CA ARG A 8 -17.17 -18.30 -2.21
C ARG A 8 -16.52 -18.58 -3.57
N ILE A 9 -16.96 -19.64 -4.24
CA ILE A 9 -16.44 -19.96 -5.57
C ILE A 9 -17.24 -19.17 -6.59
N VAL A 10 -16.56 -18.35 -7.38
CA VAL A 10 -17.20 -17.51 -8.39
C VAL A 10 -16.49 -17.70 -9.71
N SER A 11 -17.15 -17.31 -10.80
CA SER A 11 -16.52 -17.34 -12.12
C SER A 11 -15.39 -16.30 -12.17
N PRO A 12 -14.37 -16.50 -13.00
CA PRO A 12 -13.31 -15.51 -13.15
C PRO A 12 -13.83 -14.13 -13.50
N ASP A 13 -14.86 -14.05 -14.34
CA ASP A 13 -15.45 -12.76 -14.72
C ASP A 13 -16.02 -12.03 -13.48
N ASN A 14 -16.74 -12.75 -12.64
CA ASN A 14 -17.31 -12.16 -11.43
C ASN A 14 -16.22 -11.75 -10.44
N ALA A 15 -15.14 -12.53 -10.35
CA ALA A 15 -14.03 -12.20 -9.46
C ALA A 15 -13.34 -10.90 -9.91
N VAL A 16 -13.22 -10.69 -11.21
CA VAL A 16 -12.54 -9.51 -11.77
C VAL A 16 -13.39 -8.25 -11.69
N GLN A 17 -14.72 -8.38 -11.80
CA GLN A 17 -15.62 -7.23 -11.83
C GLN A 17 -15.49 -6.28 -10.64
N HIS A 18 -15.07 -6.80 -9.51
CA HIS A 18 -15.02 -6.03 -8.27
C HIS A 18 -13.59 -5.67 -7.84
N GLN A 19 -12.62 -5.91 -8.71
CA GLN A 19 -11.22 -5.65 -8.41
C GLN A 19 -10.60 -4.75 -9.45
N GLY A 20 -9.92 -3.71 -8.99
CA GLY A 20 -9.08 -2.90 -9.85
C GLY A 20 -7.82 -3.64 -10.26
N ALA A 21 -7.02 -3.03 -11.12
CA ALA A 21 -5.75 -3.57 -11.53
C ALA A 21 -4.75 -3.48 -10.38
N LYS A 22 -3.96 -4.53 -10.20
CA LYS A 22 -2.86 -4.57 -9.24
C LYS A 22 -1.58 -4.76 -10.03
N ILE A 23 -0.70 -3.75 -9.97
CA ILE A 23 0.49 -3.71 -10.81
C ILE A 23 1.71 -3.53 -9.93
N LEU A 24 2.71 -4.39 -10.11
CA LEU A 24 4.00 -4.24 -9.47
C LEU A 24 4.99 -3.71 -10.49
N VAL A 25 5.62 -2.58 -10.16
CA VAL A 25 6.66 -1.95 -11.00
C VAL A 25 7.99 -2.10 -10.29
N TYR A 26 8.98 -2.64 -10.96
CA TYR A 26 10.30 -2.80 -10.39
C TYR A 26 11.37 -2.40 -11.39
N GLY A 27 12.52 -2.06 -10.88
CA GLY A 27 13.65 -1.61 -11.70
C GLY A 27 14.72 -0.99 -10.83
N MET A 28 15.84 -0.65 -11.46
CA MET A 28 16.94 -0.02 -10.77
C MET A 28 16.59 1.41 -10.35
N ALA A 29 17.30 1.92 -9.36
CA ALA A 29 17.15 3.32 -8.95
C ALA A 29 17.39 4.23 -10.17
N GLY A 30 16.56 5.25 -10.32
CA GLY A 30 16.65 6.18 -11.44
C GLY A 30 15.97 5.71 -12.72
N ALA A 31 15.28 4.56 -12.68
CA ALA A 31 14.59 4.04 -13.87
C ALA A 31 13.24 4.74 -14.15
N GLY A 32 12.80 5.65 -13.25
CA GLY A 32 11.57 6.38 -13.47
C GLY A 32 10.34 5.74 -12.82
N LYS A 33 10.52 4.85 -11.86
CA LYS A 33 9.41 4.17 -11.20
C LYS A 33 8.43 5.14 -10.55
N THR A 34 8.95 6.12 -9.81
CA THR A 34 8.12 7.12 -9.15
C THR A 34 7.41 8.01 -10.17
N TYR A 35 8.13 8.42 -11.21
CA TYR A 35 7.58 9.24 -12.28
C TYR A 35 6.37 8.57 -12.94
N LEU A 36 6.39 7.25 -13.02
CA LEU A 36 5.32 6.49 -13.66
C LEU A 36 3.97 6.69 -12.97
N SER A 37 3.95 7.02 -11.70
CA SER A 37 2.70 7.19 -10.95
C SER A 37 1.80 8.26 -11.56
N GLN A 38 2.37 9.30 -12.16
CA GLN A 38 1.57 10.37 -12.76
C GLN A 38 0.84 9.93 -14.02
N THR A 39 1.22 8.80 -14.60
CA THR A 39 0.55 8.26 -15.78
C THR A 39 -0.68 7.42 -15.43
N ALA A 40 -0.91 7.16 -14.15
CA ALA A 40 -2.05 6.38 -13.71
C ALA A 40 -3.35 7.16 -13.97
N PRO A 41 -4.47 6.45 -14.20
CA PRO A 41 -5.72 7.13 -14.52
C PRO A 41 -6.30 7.86 -13.31
N GLY A 42 -6.91 9.00 -13.58
CA GLY A 42 -7.68 9.74 -12.59
C GLY A 42 -6.84 10.41 -11.52
N LYS A 43 -7.42 10.53 -10.35
CA LYS A 43 -6.79 11.14 -9.19
C LYS A 43 -5.93 10.10 -8.48
N VAL A 44 -4.66 10.40 -8.29
CA VAL A 44 -3.66 9.45 -7.79
C VAL A 44 -3.17 9.87 -6.41
N LEU A 45 -3.14 8.93 -5.48
CA LEU A 45 -2.48 9.11 -4.19
C LEU A 45 -1.19 8.28 -4.18
N VAL A 46 -0.07 8.94 -3.91
CA VAL A 46 1.21 8.25 -3.69
C VAL A 46 1.47 8.19 -2.19
N ILE A 47 1.58 6.97 -1.68
CA ILE A 47 1.98 6.74 -0.29
C ILE A 47 3.48 6.47 -0.31
N SER A 48 4.25 7.38 0.27
CA SER A 48 5.70 7.37 0.15
C SER A 48 6.35 7.18 1.52
N ALA A 49 7.31 6.28 1.60
CA ALA A 49 8.14 6.08 2.78
C ALA A 49 9.56 6.60 2.56
N GLU A 50 9.81 7.24 1.42
CA GLU A 50 11.13 7.76 1.10
C GLU A 50 11.02 9.04 0.28
N ALA A 51 12.12 9.79 0.18
CA ALA A 51 12.14 11.09 -0.47
C ALA A 51 12.37 10.95 -1.98
N GLY A 52 11.37 10.46 -2.70
CA GLY A 52 11.47 10.27 -4.14
C GLY A 52 10.46 11.07 -4.95
N LEU A 53 9.78 12.00 -4.31
CA LEU A 53 8.63 12.68 -4.93
C LEU A 53 8.99 13.85 -5.82
N LEU A 54 10.27 14.26 -5.87
CA LEU A 54 10.68 15.40 -6.70
C LEU A 54 10.38 15.19 -8.18
N SER A 55 10.42 13.95 -8.64
CA SER A 55 10.16 13.65 -10.06
C SER A 55 8.72 13.89 -10.47
N ILE A 56 7.80 14.00 -9.52
CA ILE A 56 6.37 14.21 -9.79
C ILE A 56 5.83 15.47 -9.15
N ARG A 57 6.70 16.37 -8.69
CA ARG A 57 6.27 17.57 -7.96
C ARG A 57 5.34 18.47 -8.77
N ASP A 58 5.42 18.43 -10.09
CA ASP A 58 4.59 19.25 -10.97
C ASP A 58 3.39 18.49 -11.52
N ALA A 59 3.18 17.25 -11.11
CA ALA A 59 2.05 16.45 -11.58
C ALA A 59 0.75 16.93 -10.92
N LYS A 60 -0.21 17.33 -11.72
CA LYS A 60 -1.45 17.95 -11.21
C LYS A 60 -2.47 16.93 -10.71
N ASN A 61 -2.38 15.70 -11.21
CA ASN A 61 -3.32 14.63 -10.85
C ASN A 61 -2.86 13.82 -9.65
N VAL A 62 -1.70 14.13 -9.08
CA VAL A 62 -1.08 13.33 -8.03
C VAL A 62 -1.05 14.10 -6.71
N GLU A 63 -1.52 13.48 -5.66
CA GLU A 63 -1.30 13.92 -4.28
C GLU A 63 -0.46 12.89 -3.57
N ALA A 64 0.27 13.28 -2.55
CA ALA A 64 1.19 12.39 -1.88
C ALA A 64 1.05 12.50 -0.37
N ILE A 65 1.27 11.38 0.31
CA ILE A 65 1.35 11.36 1.77
C ILE A 65 2.61 10.59 2.16
N GLU A 66 3.38 11.16 3.06
CA GLU A 66 4.57 10.52 3.59
C GLU A 66 4.19 9.73 4.84
N VAL A 67 4.67 8.51 4.93
CA VAL A 67 4.47 7.65 6.10
C VAL A 67 5.83 7.32 6.72
N LYS A 68 5.93 7.42 8.04
CA LYS A 68 7.19 7.27 8.77
C LYS A 68 7.22 6.04 9.66
N ASN A 69 6.06 5.44 9.93
CA ASN A 69 5.96 4.28 10.80
C ASN A 69 4.73 3.46 10.42
N ALA A 70 4.63 2.27 11.02
CA ALA A 70 3.54 1.36 10.72
C ALA A 70 2.17 1.94 11.06
N ALA A 71 2.06 2.71 12.14
CA ALA A 71 0.79 3.30 12.54
C ALA A 71 0.27 4.26 11.47
N GLU A 72 1.15 5.05 10.86
CA GLU A 72 0.76 5.96 9.78
C GLU A 72 0.31 5.21 8.53
N VAL A 73 0.97 4.09 8.22
CA VAL A 73 0.55 3.24 7.10
C VAL A 73 -0.88 2.74 7.33
N VAL A 74 -1.16 2.23 8.52
CA VAL A 74 -2.48 1.72 8.87
C VAL A 74 -3.52 2.83 8.82
N GLU A 75 -3.17 4.01 9.29
CA GLU A 75 -4.07 5.16 9.28
C GLU A 75 -4.52 5.51 7.86
N VAL A 76 -3.57 5.58 6.92
CA VAL A 76 -3.89 5.86 5.52
C VAL A 76 -4.75 4.74 4.93
N TYR A 77 -4.39 3.50 5.22
CA TYR A 77 -5.17 2.35 4.74
C TYR A 77 -6.62 2.43 5.22
N GLU A 78 -6.83 2.70 6.50
CA GLU A 78 -8.17 2.78 7.07
C GLU A 78 -8.96 3.95 6.46
N ALA A 79 -8.32 5.07 6.21
CA ALA A 79 -8.97 6.21 5.58
C ALA A 79 -9.42 5.91 4.15
N LEU A 80 -8.61 5.15 3.41
CA LEU A 80 -8.98 4.71 2.06
C LEU A 80 -10.09 3.68 2.09
N ARG A 81 -9.97 2.70 2.99
CA ARG A 81 -10.94 1.62 3.11
C ARG A 81 -12.32 2.13 3.52
N SER A 82 -12.37 3.11 4.41
CA SER A 82 -13.63 3.66 4.94
C SER A 82 -14.27 4.68 4.01
N GLY A 83 -13.59 5.09 2.94
CA GLY A 83 -14.12 6.08 2.02
C GLY A 83 -13.86 7.53 2.42
N ARG A 84 -13.14 7.78 3.52
CA ARG A 84 -12.77 9.15 3.89
C ARG A 84 -11.84 9.79 2.87
N LEU A 85 -10.99 8.97 2.26
CA LEU A 85 -10.13 9.37 1.15
C LEU A 85 -10.58 8.63 -0.09
N GLN A 86 -10.75 9.33 -1.18
CA GLN A 86 -11.21 8.75 -2.42
C GLN A 86 -10.25 9.08 -3.55
N TYR A 87 -9.67 8.05 -4.14
CA TYR A 87 -8.73 8.16 -5.24
C TYR A 87 -9.02 7.08 -6.26
N ASP A 88 -8.71 7.35 -7.52
CA ASP A 88 -8.86 6.37 -8.59
C ASP A 88 -7.70 5.38 -8.59
N THR A 89 -6.53 5.83 -8.18
CA THR A 89 -5.32 5.01 -8.15
C THR A 89 -4.53 5.31 -6.88
N VAL A 90 -3.99 4.25 -6.28
CA VAL A 90 -3.10 4.38 -5.12
C VAL A 90 -1.77 3.72 -5.49
N CYS A 91 -0.68 4.45 -5.28
CA CYS A 91 0.67 3.97 -5.54
C CYS A 91 1.44 3.86 -4.23
N LEU A 92 2.13 2.76 -4.03
CA LEU A 92 3.02 2.57 -2.88
C LEU A 92 4.46 2.78 -3.36
N ASP A 93 5.14 3.78 -2.82
CA ASP A 93 6.50 4.13 -3.25
C ASP A 93 7.42 4.24 -2.02
N SER A 94 8.16 3.24 -1.75
CA SER A 94 8.15 1.95 -2.43
C SER A 94 7.59 0.88 -1.50
N ILE A 95 7.14 -0.21 -2.08
CA ILE A 95 6.61 -1.33 -1.28
C ILE A 95 7.68 -1.92 -0.37
N SER A 96 8.94 -1.89 -0.79
CA SER A 96 10.06 -2.35 0.05
C SER A 96 10.19 -1.54 1.33
N GLU A 97 10.15 -0.22 1.22
CA GLU A 97 10.28 0.66 2.38
C GLU A 97 9.06 0.56 3.30
N ILE A 98 7.87 0.52 2.71
CA ILE A 98 6.63 0.40 3.48
C ILE A 98 6.58 -0.96 4.20
N SER A 99 6.99 -2.02 3.52
CA SER A 99 7.05 -3.36 4.10
C SER A 99 8.03 -3.40 5.27
N GLU A 100 9.15 -2.70 5.16
CA GLU A 100 10.13 -2.63 6.24
C GLU A 100 9.56 -1.96 7.48
N LEU A 101 8.79 -0.88 7.31
CA LEU A 101 8.13 -0.23 8.44
C LEU A 101 7.19 -1.19 9.18
N LEU A 102 6.41 -1.96 8.42
CA LEU A 102 5.48 -2.92 8.99
C LEU A 102 6.24 -4.07 9.67
N LEU A 103 7.31 -4.54 9.06
CA LEU A 103 8.11 -5.63 9.59
C LEU A 103 8.78 -5.24 10.90
N GLN A 104 9.31 -4.03 11.00
CA GLN A 104 9.92 -3.54 12.24
C GLN A 104 8.91 -3.52 13.38
N ALA A 105 7.68 -3.10 13.12
CA ALA A 105 6.63 -3.10 14.12
C ALA A 105 6.30 -4.51 14.59
N GLU A 106 6.24 -5.47 13.68
CA GLU A 106 5.99 -6.86 14.03
C GLU A 106 7.13 -7.48 14.81
N LYS A 107 8.37 -7.20 14.43
CA LYS A 107 9.54 -7.68 15.18
C LYS A 107 9.52 -7.19 16.61
N ALA A 108 9.14 -5.94 16.86
CA ALA A 108 9.05 -5.39 18.20
C ALA A 108 8.02 -6.15 19.03
N LYS A 109 6.86 -6.45 18.45
CA LYS A 109 5.81 -7.23 19.12
C LYS A 109 6.28 -8.63 19.47
N HIS A 110 6.93 -9.31 18.52
CA HIS A 110 7.41 -10.68 18.74
C HIS A 110 8.52 -10.73 19.79
N LYS A 111 9.39 -9.74 19.82
CA LYS A 111 10.42 -9.66 20.82
C LYS A 111 9.82 -9.53 22.22
N ASP A 112 8.81 -8.68 22.38
CA ASP A 112 8.13 -8.51 23.66
C ASP A 112 7.38 -9.79 24.05
N ALA A 113 6.73 -10.45 23.12
CA ALA A 113 6.03 -11.70 23.37
C ALA A 113 7.00 -12.80 23.82
N ARG A 114 8.15 -12.90 23.19
CA ARG A 114 9.15 -13.88 23.57
C ARG A 114 9.67 -13.63 24.99
N LYS A 115 9.88 -12.37 25.34
CA LYS A 115 10.27 -12.03 26.71
C LYS A 115 9.19 -12.44 27.70
N ALA A 116 7.93 -12.22 27.37
CA ALA A 116 6.81 -12.56 28.24
C ALA A 116 6.73 -14.06 28.49
N TYR A 117 7.10 -14.88 27.53
CA TYR A 117 7.08 -16.34 27.67
C TYR A 117 8.42 -16.93 28.09
N GLY A 118 9.41 -16.09 28.39
CA GLY A 118 10.72 -16.57 28.80
C GLY A 118 11.56 -17.13 27.67
N GLU A 119 11.19 -16.92 26.46
CA GLU A 119 11.96 -17.30 25.29
C GLU A 119 13.02 -16.24 24.99
N VAL A 120 14.12 -16.68 24.46
CA VAL A 120 15.22 -15.77 24.20
C VAL A 120 15.57 -15.73 22.73
#